data_26de258a163e9dabf12166f03e259be2
#
_entry.id   26de258a163e9dabf12166f03e259be2
#
_cell.length_a   1.000
_cell.length_b   1.000
_cell.length_c   1.000
_cell.angle_alpha   90.00
_cell.angle_beta   90.00
_cell.angle_gamma   90.00
#
_symmetry.space_group_name_H-M   'P 1'
#
loop_
_entity.id
_entity.type
_entity.pdbx_description
1 polymer ?
#
loop_
_entity_poly.entity_id
_entity_poly.type
_entity_poly.pdbx_seq_one_letter_code
_entity_poly.pdbx_strand_id
1 'polypeptide(L)'
;MKKKLMAVLMAAGMVVSMAACGGAASESQTAAPAAETVESSAAETGTEETGELTTVTPGKLTMSTNAAFPPYEMTTDDGKLEGIDIEVAGAIAEKLGLELQVDDMDFDAALLAAQQGKSDIVMAGVSVTEERQKVMEFSDSYATGVQVIIVKEGSDIQSVEDLEGKMIGTQRGTTGNLYCTDDYGEDHITSYDNGLTAVQALNNGQVDCVVIDKEPATAFVGANPGLVILDTEYTSEDYAIGMAKGNTALLDAVNTALAELQADGTVDAIVAKYIKAE
;
A
#
# COMPACT_ATOMS: atom_id res chain seq x y z
N MET A 1 -7.08 -18.78 11.20
CA MET A 1 -8.25 -17.91 10.95
C MET A 1 -9.49 -18.47 11.63
N LYS A 2 -9.76 -18.08 12.87
CA LYS A 2 -11.02 -18.44 13.56
C LYS A 2 -12.09 -17.46 13.12
N LYS A 3 -12.97 -17.86 12.19
CA LYS A 3 -14.16 -17.09 11.78
C LYS A 3 -15.08 -16.91 12.98
N LYS A 4 -15.07 -15.74 13.62
CA LYS A 4 -16.11 -15.34 14.56
C LYS A 4 -17.29 -14.80 13.77
N LEU A 5 -18.35 -15.61 13.66
CA LEU A 5 -19.67 -15.17 13.19
C LEU A 5 -20.22 -14.19 14.22
N MET A 6 -20.34 -12.92 13.87
CA MET A 6 -21.06 -11.93 14.66
C MET A 6 -22.50 -11.81 14.12
N ALA A 7 -23.46 -12.28 14.91
CA ALA A 7 -24.89 -12.14 14.63
C ALA A 7 -25.31 -10.68 14.89
N VAL A 8 -25.78 -10.01 13.84
CA VAL A 8 -26.39 -8.68 13.95
C VAL A 8 -27.85 -8.84 14.35
N LEU A 9 -28.21 -8.36 15.54
CA LEU A 9 -29.59 -8.17 15.95
C LEU A 9 -30.08 -6.82 15.46
N MET A 10 -31.04 -6.83 14.54
CA MET A 10 -31.86 -5.65 14.18
C MET A 10 -32.84 -5.36 15.33
N ALA A 11 -32.83 -4.10 15.80
CA ALA A 11 -33.93 -3.55 16.55
C ALA A 11 -34.51 -2.36 15.79
N ALA A 12 -35.72 -2.55 15.28
CA ALA A 12 -36.55 -1.52 14.69
C ALA A 12 -37.17 -0.67 15.80
N GLY A 13 -37.18 0.64 15.63
CA GLY A 13 -37.90 1.59 16.47
C GLY A 13 -38.49 2.72 15.64
N MET A 14 -39.80 2.58 15.33
CA MET A 14 -40.66 3.67 14.84
C MET A 14 -40.91 4.68 15.94
N VAL A 15 -41.28 5.94 15.54
CA VAL A 15 -42.47 6.71 15.97
C VAL A 15 -42.20 8.21 15.71
N VAL A 16 -42.91 8.76 14.73
CA VAL A 16 -44.15 9.59 14.74
C VAL A 16 -43.98 11.08 15.07
N SER A 17 -44.24 11.85 14.00
CA SER A 17 -45.00 13.09 13.85
C SER A 17 -45.25 14.02 15.04
N MET A 18 -45.10 15.32 14.83
CA MET A 18 -46.26 16.25 14.84
C MET A 18 -45.89 17.67 14.35
N ALA A 19 -46.83 18.16 13.60
CA ALA A 19 -47.04 19.45 13.01
C ALA A 19 -47.38 20.56 14.01
N ALA A 20 -47.17 21.81 13.62
CA ALA A 20 -48.11 22.94 13.70
C ALA A 20 -47.37 24.24 13.35
N CYS A 21 -47.75 24.88 12.28
CA CYS A 21 -48.73 25.97 12.11
C CYS A 21 -48.25 27.40 12.43
N GLY A 22 -48.45 28.25 11.43
CA GLY A 22 -48.76 29.66 11.55
C GLY A 22 -47.71 30.60 10.96
N GLY A 23 -47.92 31.36 9.94
CA GLY A 23 -49.02 32.06 9.36
C GLY A 23 -48.52 33.30 8.69
N ALA A 24 -49.05 33.58 7.59
CA ALA A 24 -49.58 34.76 6.92
C ALA A 24 -48.57 35.68 6.19
N ALA A 25 -48.60 35.66 4.90
CA ALA A 25 -49.27 36.54 3.93
C ALA A 25 -48.61 37.92 3.69
N SER A 26 -48.24 38.22 2.45
CA SER A 26 -48.82 39.27 1.65
C SER A 26 -48.35 39.28 0.21
N GLU A 27 -49.29 39.41 -0.65
CA GLU A 27 -49.31 39.51 -2.10
C GLU A 27 -48.50 40.68 -2.66
N SER A 28 -47.99 40.58 -3.89
CA SER A 28 -48.52 41.39 -5.00
C SER A 28 -47.88 40.99 -6.35
N GLN A 29 -48.75 40.73 -7.29
CA GLN A 29 -48.68 40.57 -8.71
C GLN A 29 -47.84 41.63 -9.45
N THR A 30 -47.18 41.27 -10.59
CA THR A 30 -47.74 41.54 -11.91
C THR A 30 -46.81 41.08 -13.06
N ALA A 31 -47.43 40.35 -13.99
CA ALA A 31 -47.29 40.36 -15.47
C ALA A 31 -45.99 39.99 -16.17
N ALA A 32 -46.11 38.90 -16.93
CA ALA A 32 -45.34 38.60 -18.17
C ALA A 32 -45.80 39.50 -19.33
N PRO A 33 -45.05 39.56 -20.46
CA PRO A 33 -45.28 38.59 -21.54
C PRO A 33 -44.07 38.08 -22.34
N ALA A 34 -44.20 36.85 -22.77
CA ALA A 34 -44.04 36.19 -24.07
C ALA A 34 -42.81 36.41 -24.95
N ALA A 35 -42.22 35.26 -25.27
CA ALA A 35 -41.76 34.72 -26.56
C ALA A 35 -40.43 35.22 -27.16
N GLU A 36 -39.47 34.33 -27.34
CA GLU A 36 -39.21 33.70 -28.63
C GLU A 36 -38.13 32.60 -28.46
N THR A 37 -38.43 31.47 -29.07
CA THR A 37 -37.59 30.29 -29.31
C THR A 37 -36.42 30.61 -30.20
N VAL A 38 -35.20 30.18 -29.82
CA VAL A 38 -34.19 29.76 -30.80
C VAL A 38 -33.48 28.54 -30.21
N GLU A 39 -33.71 27.38 -30.83
CA GLU A 39 -32.87 26.20 -30.71
C GLU A 39 -31.45 26.54 -31.18
N SER A 40 -30.46 26.30 -30.31
CA SER A 40 -29.11 26.08 -30.75
C SER A 40 -28.56 24.91 -29.93
N SER A 41 -28.52 23.77 -30.61
CA SER A 41 -27.75 22.60 -30.24
C SER A 41 -26.28 23.00 -30.10
N ALA A 42 -25.79 23.10 -28.89
CA ALA A 42 -24.37 23.04 -28.63
C ALA A 42 -24.10 21.73 -27.88
N ALA A 43 -23.42 20.83 -28.57
CA ALA A 43 -22.83 19.67 -27.99
C ALA A 43 -21.91 20.14 -26.87
N GLU A 44 -22.24 19.81 -25.62
CA GLU A 44 -21.30 19.87 -24.52
C GLU A 44 -20.27 18.75 -24.76
N THR A 45 -19.16 19.09 -25.39
CA THR A 45 -17.91 18.37 -25.23
C THR A 45 -17.51 18.63 -23.77
N GLY A 46 -17.74 17.64 -22.93
CA GLY A 46 -17.14 17.61 -21.59
C GLY A 46 -15.62 17.67 -21.77
N THR A 47 -15.05 18.84 -21.56
CA THR A 47 -13.65 19.00 -21.26
C THR A 47 -13.49 18.38 -19.88
N GLU A 48 -12.94 17.15 -19.82
CA GLU A 48 -12.31 16.69 -18.60
C GLU A 48 -11.28 17.75 -18.23
N GLU A 49 -11.49 18.45 -17.12
CA GLU A 49 -10.43 19.22 -16.47
C GLU A 49 -9.36 18.19 -16.06
N THR A 50 -8.38 17.96 -16.92
CA THR A 50 -7.12 17.37 -16.51
C THR A 50 -6.46 18.40 -15.61
N GLY A 51 -6.69 18.25 -14.28
CA GLY A 51 -6.00 19.07 -13.28
C GLY A 51 -4.51 18.98 -13.56
N GLU A 52 -3.83 20.12 -13.56
CA GLU A 52 -2.38 20.18 -13.75
C GLU A 52 -1.73 19.31 -12.68
N LEU A 53 -0.91 18.32 -13.11
CA LEU A 53 -0.21 17.42 -12.22
C LEU A 53 0.72 18.22 -11.30
N THR A 54 0.41 18.21 -10.00
CA THR A 54 1.20 18.93 -8.99
C THR A 54 1.98 17.92 -8.15
N THR A 55 3.30 18.12 -8.07
CA THR A 55 4.19 17.31 -7.25
C THR A 55 4.80 18.13 -6.10
N VAL A 56 5.27 17.45 -5.05
CA VAL A 56 5.90 18.06 -3.87
C VAL A 56 7.10 18.92 -4.29
N THR A 57 7.92 18.42 -5.20
CA THR A 57 9.02 19.15 -5.80
C THR A 57 8.74 19.36 -7.29
N PRO A 58 8.61 20.61 -7.79
CA PRO A 58 8.32 20.84 -9.19
C PRO A 58 9.31 20.13 -10.13
N GLY A 59 8.76 19.39 -11.10
CA GLY A 59 9.52 18.62 -12.08
C GLY A 59 10.08 17.29 -11.58
N LYS A 60 9.73 16.88 -10.34
CA LYS A 60 10.16 15.61 -9.78
C LYS A 60 8.96 14.80 -9.30
N LEU A 61 9.08 13.48 -9.40
CA LEU A 61 8.28 12.51 -8.66
C LEU A 61 9.07 12.09 -7.43
N THR A 62 8.65 12.54 -6.24
CA THR A 62 9.32 12.18 -4.99
C THR A 62 8.72 10.88 -4.45
N MET A 63 9.59 9.89 -4.22
CA MET A 63 9.22 8.56 -3.71
C MET A 63 9.86 8.34 -2.35
N SER A 64 9.05 8.07 -1.32
CA SER A 64 9.54 7.51 -0.06
C SER A 64 9.60 5.98 -0.14
N THR A 65 10.65 5.39 0.44
CA THR A 65 10.88 3.94 0.43
C THR A 65 11.66 3.49 1.67
N ASN A 66 11.83 2.17 1.85
CA ASN A 66 12.73 1.58 2.83
C ASN A 66 13.69 0.61 2.15
N ALA A 67 14.85 1.11 1.70
CA ALA A 67 15.81 0.38 0.87
C ALA A 67 16.58 -0.74 1.61
N ALA A 68 15.83 -1.55 2.38
CA ALA A 68 16.29 -2.73 3.10
C ALA A 68 15.38 -3.95 2.85
N PHE A 69 14.65 -3.95 1.71
CA PHE A 69 13.64 -4.97 1.37
C PHE A 69 13.89 -5.58 -0.03
N PRO A 70 15.03 -6.32 -0.19
CA PRO A 70 15.37 -6.93 -1.46
C PRO A 70 14.31 -7.98 -1.88
N PRO A 71 13.98 -8.13 -3.18
CA PRO A 71 14.56 -7.40 -4.32
C PRO A 71 13.73 -6.17 -4.74
N TYR A 72 12.77 -5.73 -3.94
CA TYR A 72 11.91 -4.60 -4.28
C TYR A 72 12.64 -3.26 -4.18
N GLU A 73 13.34 -3.03 -3.07
CA GLU A 73 14.21 -1.87 -2.87
C GLU A 73 15.39 -2.22 -1.95
N MET A 74 16.57 -1.83 -2.38
CA MET A 74 17.80 -2.13 -1.65
C MET A 74 18.88 -1.11 -1.93
N THR A 75 19.79 -0.99 -0.96
CA THR A 75 21.01 -0.23 -1.13
C THR A 75 22.13 -1.17 -1.56
N THR A 76 22.78 -0.84 -2.66
CA THR A 76 23.93 -1.59 -3.18
C THR A 76 25.21 -1.30 -2.40
N ASP A 77 26.27 -2.09 -2.59
CA ASP A 77 27.57 -1.92 -1.94
C ASP A 77 28.23 -0.56 -2.25
N ASP A 78 27.90 0.04 -3.41
CA ASP A 78 28.37 1.36 -3.81
C ASP A 78 27.42 2.50 -3.37
N GLY A 79 26.40 2.17 -2.58
CA GLY A 79 25.48 3.14 -1.96
C GLY A 79 24.38 3.67 -2.89
N LYS A 80 24.14 2.99 -4.01
CA LYS A 80 23.00 3.31 -4.89
C LYS A 80 21.76 2.58 -4.46
N LEU A 81 20.62 3.17 -4.79
CA LEU A 81 19.32 2.54 -4.61
C LEU A 81 18.92 1.79 -5.89
N GLU A 82 18.53 0.53 -5.77
CA GLU A 82 18.04 -0.29 -6.87
C GLU A 82 16.95 -1.25 -6.39
N GLY A 83 16.24 -1.87 -7.31
CA GLY A 83 15.19 -2.83 -7.05
C GLY A 83 13.97 -2.62 -7.93
N ILE A 84 13.00 -3.50 -7.79
CA ILE A 84 11.78 -3.50 -8.60
C ILE A 84 11.04 -2.16 -8.42
N ASP A 85 10.81 -1.73 -7.18
CA ASP A 85 10.06 -0.54 -6.86
C ASP A 85 10.76 0.73 -7.37
N ILE A 86 12.10 0.77 -7.24
CA ILE A 86 12.90 1.89 -7.74
C ILE A 86 12.82 2.00 -9.26
N GLU A 87 12.94 0.86 -9.98
CA GLU A 87 12.90 0.86 -11.44
C GLU A 87 11.48 1.13 -11.98
N VAL A 88 10.43 0.58 -11.36
CA VAL A 88 9.04 0.83 -11.75
C VAL A 88 8.68 2.31 -11.50
N ALA A 89 9.05 2.88 -10.34
CA ALA A 89 8.87 4.31 -10.07
C ALA A 89 9.62 5.19 -11.07
N GLY A 90 10.84 4.79 -11.45
CA GLY A 90 11.63 5.47 -12.49
C GLY A 90 10.94 5.49 -13.85
N ALA A 91 10.39 4.34 -14.26
CA ALA A 91 9.65 4.22 -15.52
C ALA A 91 8.35 5.05 -15.50
N ILE A 92 7.63 5.08 -14.37
CA ILE A 92 6.46 5.94 -14.18
C ILE A 92 6.85 7.42 -14.27
N ALA A 93 7.92 7.83 -13.56
CA ALA A 93 8.40 9.22 -13.60
C ALA A 93 8.75 9.64 -15.04
N GLU A 94 9.42 8.78 -15.80
CA GLU A 94 9.75 9.03 -17.23
C GLU A 94 8.48 9.23 -18.08
N LYS A 95 7.47 8.37 -17.91
CA LYS A 95 6.17 8.49 -18.59
C LYS A 95 5.47 9.82 -18.27
N LEU A 96 5.61 10.30 -17.02
CA LEU A 96 5.03 11.58 -16.58
C LEU A 96 5.89 12.80 -16.93
N GLY A 97 7.08 12.60 -17.53
CA GLY A 97 8.01 13.68 -17.85
C GLY A 97 8.68 14.30 -16.61
N LEU A 98 8.81 13.53 -15.52
CA LEU A 98 9.38 13.92 -14.24
C LEU A 98 10.72 13.22 -14.01
N GLU A 99 11.56 13.82 -13.15
CA GLU A 99 12.77 13.18 -12.60
C GLU A 99 12.39 12.41 -11.31
N LEU A 100 12.75 11.11 -11.19
CA LEU A 100 12.55 10.37 -9.94
C LEU A 100 13.53 10.89 -8.87
N GLN A 101 13.01 11.22 -7.69
CA GLN A 101 13.78 11.44 -6.47
C GLN A 101 13.36 10.41 -5.43
N VAL A 102 14.33 9.64 -4.92
CA VAL A 102 14.07 8.59 -3.92
C VAL A 102 14.60 9.03 -2.57
N ASP A 103 13.75 8.99 -1.55
CA ASP A 103 14.05 9.31 -0.17
C ASP A 103 13.93 8.02 0.67
N ASP A 104 15.08 7.45 1.08
CA ASP A 104 15.17 6.25 1.90
C ASP A 104 14.98 6.56 3.38
N MET A 105 14.12 5.81 4.05
CA MET A 105 13.79 5.95 5.47
C MET A 105 13.16 4.67 6.04
N ASP A 106 12.87 4.62 7.34
CA ASP A 106 12.15 3.49 7.93
C ASP A 106 10.76 3.34 7.31
N PHE A 107 10.27 2.10 7.20
CA PHE A 107 9.04 1.75 6.48
C PHE A 107 7.81 2.55 6.95
N ASP A 108 7.60 2.63 8.26
CA ASP A 108 6.50 3.40 8.85
C ASP A 108 6.62 4.92 8.60
N ALA A 109 7.85 5.43 8.56
CA ALA A 109 8.13 6.82 8.19
C ALA A 109 7.86 7.07 6.70
N ALA A 110 8.17 6.11 5.82
CA ALA A 110 7.89 6.20 4.39
C ALA A 110 6.40 6.27 4.10
N LEU A 111 5.60 5.40 4.74
CA LEU A 111 4.14 5.47 4.67
C LEU A 111 3.61 6.83 5.14
N LEU A 112 4.11 7.31 6.28
CA LEU A 112 3.68 8.58 6.86
C LEU A 112 4.07 9.78 5.98
N ALA A 113 5.23 9.73 5.32
CA ALA A 113 5.68 10.79 4.41
C ALA A 113 4.70 10.96 3.24
N ALA A 114 4.30 9.87 2.58
CA ALA A 114 3.32 9.91 1.50
C ALA A 114 1.92 10.31 2.00
N GLN A 115 1.47 9.75 3.12
CA GLN A 115 0.18 10.11 3.74
C GLN A 115 0.07 11.61 4.04
N GLN A 116 1.16 12.24 4.46
CA GLN A 116 1.22 13.67 4.79
C GLN A 116 1.54 14.57 3.58
N GLY A 117 1.71 13.99 2.39
CA GLY A 117 2.10 14.74 1.19
C GLY A 117 3.51 15.34 1.27
N LYS A 118 4.43 14.70 2.02
CA LYS A 118 5.86 15.04 2.05
C LYS A 118 6.64 14.36 0.95
N SER A 119 6.18 13.20 0.49
CA SER A 119 6.52 12.58 -0.77
C SER A 119 5.27 12.45 -1.63
N ASP A 120 5.44 12.41 -2.94
CA ASP A 120 4.34 12.25 -3.89
C ASP A 120 3.76 10.84 -3.79
N ILE A 121 4.65 9.85 -3.75
CA ILE A 121 4.32 8.42 -3.67
C ILE A 121 5.14 7.72 -2.59
N VAL A 122 4.65 6.55 -2.15
CA VAL A 122 5.44 5.54 -1.45
C VAL A 122 5.39 4.23 -2.24
N MET A 123 6.56 3.64 -2.47
CA MET A 123 6.74 2.28 -2.96
C MET A 123 7.77 1.61 -2.06
N ALA A 124 7.38 0.52 -1.40
CA ALA A 124 8.17 -0.21 -0.42
C ALA A 124 7.54 -1.59 -0.15
N GLY A 125 7.11 -2.31 -1.22
CA GLY A 125 6.31 -3.50 -1.08
C GLY A 125 5.02 -3.24 -0.28
N VAL A 126 4.33 -2.13 -0.57
CA VAL A 126 3.21 -1.67 0.28
C VAL A 126 1.94 -2.44 -0.03
N SER A 127 1.51 -3.30 0.91
CA SER A 127 0.24 -4.02 0.82
C SER A 127 -0.95 -3.09 0.94
N VAL A 128 -1.96 -3.30 0.11
CA VAL A 128 -3.26 -2.61 0.19
C VAL A 128 -4.08 -3.23 1.31
N THR A 129 -4.40 -2.45 2.34
CA THR A 129 -5.27 -2.88 3.44
C THR A 129 -6.40 -1.89 3.65
N GLU A 130 -7.52 -2.36 4.23
CA GLU A 130 -8.65 -1.47 4.56
C GLU A 130 -8.24 -0.32 5.48
N GLU A 131 -7.30 -0.57 6.41
CA GLU A 131 -6.83 0.46 7.35
C GLU A 131 -6.01 1.52 6.63
N ARG A 132 -5.10 1.11 5.74
CA ARG A 132 -4.30 2.05 4.94
C ARG A 132 -5.16 2.83 3.95
N GLN A 133 -6.16 2.19 3.34
CA GLN A 133 -7.11 2.86 2.43
C GLN A 133 -7.96 3.95 3.10
N LYS A 134 -8.12 3.95 4.43
CA LYS A 134 -8.81 5.03 5.16
C LYS A 134 -8.01 6.34 5.13
N VAL A 135 -6.69 6.26 5.02
CA VAL A 135 -5.76 7.39 5.18
C VAL A 135 -4.90 7.69 3.96
N MET A 136 -4.87 6.79 2.97
CA MET A 136 -4.09 6.90 1.74
C MET A 136 -4.94 6.50 0.52
N GLU A 137 -4.56 6.97 -0.66
CA GLU A 137 -4.98 6.41 -1.93
C GLU A 137 -3.95 5.38 -2.40
N PHE A 138 -4.38 4.42 -3.21
CA PHE A 138 -3.54 3.39 -3.80
C PHE A 138 -3.78 3.28 -5.29
N SER A 139 -2.71 3.05 -6.04
CA SER A 139 -2.78 2.70 -7.45
C SER A 139 -3.41 1.31 -7.66
N ASP A 140 -3.59 0.91 -8.92
CA ASP A 140 -3.73 -0.48 -9.27
C ASP A 140 -2.51 -1.28 -8.81
N SER A 141 -2.69 -2.59 -8.57
CA SER A 141 -1.61 -3.47 -8.12
C SER A 141 -0.54 -3.67 -9.19
N TYR A 142 0.74 -3.67 -8.77
CA TYR A 142 1.88 -3.98 -9.64
C TYR A 142 2.58 -5.30 -9.29
N ALA A 143 2.34 -5.85 -8.10
CA ALA A 143 2.91 -7.11 -7.62
C ALA A 143 2.04 -7.74 -6.54
N THR A 144 2.35 -8.98 -6.17
CA THR A 144 1.71 -9.70 -5.06
C THR A 144 2.77 -10.13 -4.08
N GLY A 145 2.58 -9.80 -2.80
CA GLY A 145 3.40 -10.26 -1.68
C GLY A 145 2.79 -11.48 -1.02
N VAL A 146 3.64 -12.35 -0.50
CA VAL A 146 3.24 -13.54 0.29
C VAL A 146 4.01 -13.53 1.60
N GLN A 147 3.32 -13.43 2.73
CA GLN A 147 3.94 -13.54 4.04
C GLN A 147 4.32 -15.00 4.33
N VAL A 148 5.56 -15.23 4.72
CA VAL A 148 6.11 -16.55 5.05
C VAL A 148 6.79 -16.53 6.43
N ILE A 149 7.16 -17.71 6.91
CA ILE A 149 7.82 -17.89 8.20
C ILE A 149 9.24 -18.36 7.98
N ILE A 150 10.22 -17.63 8.53
CA ILE A 150 11.64 -18.06 8.58
C ILE A 150 11.89 -18.64 9.95
N VAL A 151 12.52 -19.81 9.99
CA VAL A 151 12.96 -20.50 11.21
C VAL A 151 14.40 -20.99 11.07
N LYS A 152 15.02 -21.40 12.18
CA LYS A 152 16.27 -22.16 12.14
C LYS A 152 16.03 -23.58 11.65
N GLU A 153 16.99 -24.16 10.94
CA GLU A 153 16.97 -25.60 10.62
C GLU A 153 16.79 -26.44 11.88
N GLY A 154 15.84 -27.39 11.82
CA GLY A 154 15.52 -28.24 12.95
C GLY A 154 14.62 -27.60 14.01
N SER A 155 14.03 -26.45 13.74
CA SER A 155 13.01 -25.83 14.60
C SER A 155 11.82 -26.77 14.79
N ASP A 156 11.17 -26.66 15.96
CA ASP A 156 9.89 -27.30 16.27
C ASP A 156 8.68 -26.58 15.64
N ILE A 157 8.88 -25.37 15.08
CA ILE A 157 7.87 -24.66 14.30
C ILE A 157 7.90 -25.21 12.87
N GLN A 158 6.77 -25.77 12.41
CA GLN A 158 6.63 -26.38 11.10
C GLN A 158 5.49 -25.73 10.28
N SER A 159 4.62 -24.99 10.93
CA SER A 159 3.46 -24.36 10.31
C SER A 159 3.00 -23.12 11.09
N VAL A 160 1.98 -22.41 10.58
CA VAL A 160 1.35 -21.25 11.22
C VAL A 160 0.75 -21.62 12.59
N GLU A 161 0.23 -22.83 12.73
CA GLU A 161 -0.40 -23.32 13.96
C GLU A 161 0.60 -23.46 15.12
N ASP A 162 1.90 -23.61 14.84
CA ASP A 162 2.95 -23.76 15.84
C ASP A 162 3.46 -22.43 16.39
N LEU A 163 2.93 -21.29 15.90
CA LEU A 163 3.35 -19.95 16.33
C LEU A 163 2.74 -19.56 17.69
N GLU A 164 1.72 -20.25 18.17
CA GLU A 164 1.12 -19.98 19.48
C GLU A 164 2.16 -20.05 20.60
N GLY A 165 2.31 -18.96 21.37
CA GLY A 165 3.26 -18.86 22.47
C GLY A 165 4.74 -18.71 22.06
N LYS A 166 5.04 -18.56 20.79
CA LYS A 166 6.40 -18.28 20.29
C LYS A 166 6.69 -16.79 20.25
N MET A 167 7.96 -16.44 20.33
CA MET A 167 8.44 -15.07 20.10
C MET A 167 8.66 -14.85 18.60
N ILE A 168 7.90 -13.95 18.01
CA ILE A 168 7.88 -13.69 16.57
C ILE A 168 8.59 -12.37 16.28
N GLY A 169 9.62 -12.40 15.45
CA GLY A 169 10.27 -11.21 14.91
C GLY A 169 9.54 -10.71 13.66
N THR A 170 9.30 -9.42 13.59
CA THR A 170 8.63 -8.78 12.43
C THR A 170 9.28 -7.43 12.12
N GLN A 171 9.06 -6.90 10.93
CA GLN A 171 9.41 -5.50 10.64
C GLN A 171 8.26 -4.59 11.08
N ARG A 172 8.59 -3.51 11.78
CA ARG A 172 7.62 -2.54 12.32
C ARG A 172 6.74 -1.93 11.23
N GLY A 173 5.42 -1.88 11.51
CA GLY A 173 4.44 -1.23 10.65
C GLY A 173 4.04 -2.01 9.40
N THR A 174 4.66 -3.19 9.13
CA THR A 174 4.27 -4.07 8.03
C THR A 174 2.99 -4.85 8.37
N THR A 175 2.36 -5.44 7.36
CA THR A 175 1.20 -6.32 7.55
C THR A 175 1.56 -7.57 8.35
N GLY A 176 2.76 -8.14 8.16
CA GLY A 176 3.27 -9.22 9.00
C GLY A 176 3.34 -8.84 10.49
N ASN A 177 3.74 -7.61 10.80
CA ASN A 177 3.72 -7.11 12.17
C ASN A 177 2.30 -6.97 12.73
N LEU A 178 1.40 -6.36 11.95
CA LEU A 178 0.02 -6.11 12.38
C LEU A 178 -0.74 -7.42 12.57
N TYR A 179 -0.69 -8.35 11.61
CA TYR A 179 -1.41 -9.62 11.68
C TYR A 179 -0.88 -10.53 12.79
N CYS A 180 0.44 -10.63 12.94
CA CYS A 180 1.01 -11.41 14.05
C CYS A 180 0.62 -10.81 15.41
N THR A 181 0.56 -9.47 15.53
CA THR A 181 0.12 -8.82 16.76
C THR A 181 -1.36 -9.13 17.06
N ASP A 182 -2.22 -9.12 16.04
CA ASP A 182 -3.65 -9.42 16.19
C ASP A 182 -3.91 -10.90 16.51
N ASP A 183 -3.13 -11.81 15.91
CA ASP A 183 -3.33 -13.25 16.06
C ASP A 183 -2.71 -13.81 17.35
N TYR A 184 -1.52 -13.32 17.78
CA TYR A 184 -0.74 -13.90 18.88
C TYR A 184 -0.57 -12.95 20.09
N GLY A 185 -0.92 -11.68 19.96
CA GLY A 185 -0.79 -10.66 21.00
C GLY A 185 0.57 -9.97 21.03
N GLU A 186 0.56 -8.70 21.45
CA GLU A 186 1.73 -7.81 21.45
C GLU A 186 2.92 -8.36 22.26
N ASP A 187 2.66 -9.09 23.34
CA ASP A 187 3.69 -9.68 24.22
C ASP A 187 4.52 -10.76 23.51
N HIS A 188 4.04 -11.31 22.39
CA HIS A 188 4.70 -12.33 21.58
C HIS A 188 5.44 -11.73 20.36
N ILE A 189 5.34 -10.42 20.13
CA ILE A 189 5.91 -9.79 18.95
C ILE A 189 7.11 -8.92 19.32
N THR A 190 8.22 -9.11 18.61
CA THR A 190 9.35 -8.19 18.63
C THR A 190 9.47 -7.50 17.28
N SER A 191 9.16 -6.20 17.26
CA SER A 191 9.22 -5.37 16.05
C SER A 191 10.61 -4.77 15.88
N TYR A 192 11.18 -4.92 14.68
CA TYR A 192 12.49 -4.40 14.29
C TYR A 192 12.32 -3.30 13.22
N ASP A 193 13.33 -2.45 13.03
CA ASP A 193 13.28 -1.36 12.05
C ASP A 193 13.30 -1.89 10.60
N ASN A 194 13.92 -3.07 10.37
CA ASN A 194 13.92 -3.75 9.07
C ASN A 194 13.99 -5.27 9.21
N GLY A 195 13.69 -5.97 8.12
CA GLY A 195 13.67 -7.43 8.06
C GLY A 195 15.02 -8.07 8.34
N LEU A 196 16.12 -7.48 7.88
CA LEU A 196 17.47 -8.00 8.14
C LEU A 196 17.78 -8.06 9.64
N THR A 197 17.40 -7.03 10.39
CA THR A 197 17.58 -6.99 11.86
C THR A 197 16.74 -8.07 12.56
N ALA A 198 15.49 -8.30 12.07
CA ALA A 198 14.66 -9.39 12.59
C ALA A 198 15.32 -10.77 12.34
N VAL A 199 15.87 -11.01 11.16
CA VAL A 199 16.59 -12.24 10.81
C VAL A 199 17.88 -12.40 11.65
N GLN A 200 18.60 -11.33 11.91
CA GLN A 200 19.75 -11.36 12.82
C GLN A 200 19.34 -11.74 14.26
N ALA A 201 18.19 -11.22 14.72
CA ALA A 201 17.64 -11.58 16.02
C ALA A 201 17.27 -13.08 16.10
N LEU A 202 16.68 -13.63 15.03
CA LEU A 202 16.44 -15.07 14.91
C LEU A 202 17.74 -15.87 15.00
N ASN A 203 18.78 -15.49 14.23
CA ASN A 203 20.10 -16.14 14.30
C ASN A 203 20.68 -16.13 15.71
N ASN A 204 20.49 -15.04 16.45
CA ASN A 204 20.98 -14.87 17.81
C ASN A 204 20.08 -15.55 18.87
N GLY A 205 18.93 -16.13 18.49
CA GLY A 205 18.00 -16.78 19.40
C GLY A 205 17.21 -15.80 20.28
N GLN A 206 17.03 -14.58 19.83
CA GLN A 206 16.23 -13.55 20.52
C GLN A 206 14.74 -13.68 20.20
N VAL A 207 14.42 -14.28 19.05
CA VAL A 207 13.08 -14.67 18.62
C VAL A 207 13.11 -16.11 18.10
N ASP A 208 11.96 -16.78 18.05
CA ASP A 208 11.83 -18.17 17.65
C ASP A 208 11.66 -18.31 16.13
N CYS A 209 11.05 -17.31 15.49
CA CYS A 209 10.84 -17.22 14.06
C CYS A 209 10.76 -15.75 13.60
N VAL A 210 10.73 -15.55 12.28
CA VAL A 210 10.46 -14.24 11.64
C VAL A 210 9.33 -14.42 10.65
N VAL A 211 8.36 -13.51 10.65
CA VAL A 211 7.31 -13.39 9.62
C VAL A 211 7.61 -12.19 8.76
N ILE A 212 7.76 -12.44 7.46
CA ILE A 212 8.13 -11.44 6.45
C ILE A 212 7.70 -11.95 5.06
N ASP A 213 7.71 -11.08 4.06
CA ASP A 213 7.43 -11.45 2.68
C ASP A 213 8.44 -12.44 2.09
N LYS A 214 7.96 -13.32 1.18
CA LYS A 214 8.70 -14.45 0.59
C LYS A 214 9.96 -14.02 -0.14
N GLU A 215 9.88 -12.96 -0.93
CA GLU A 215 11.03 -12.54 -1.74
C GLU A 215 12.19 -12.02 -0.87
N PRO A 216 11.98 -11.06 0.08
CA PRO A 216 13.04 -10.71 1.02
C PRO A 216 13.44 -11.87 1.93
N ALA A 217 12.52 -12.75 2.35
CA ALA A 217 12.86 -13.96 3.10
C ALA A 217 13.86 -14.84 2.31
N THR A 218 13.62 -15.03 1.01
CA THR A 218 14.50 -15.80 0.13
C THR A 218 15.90 -15.18 0.06
N ALA A 219 15.98 -13.85 -0.09
CA ALA A 219 17.26 -13.14 -0.08
C ALA A 219 18.00 -13.29 1.25
N PHE A 220 17.29 -13.12 2.37
CA PHE A 220 17.90 -13.20 3.71
C PHE A 220 18.32 -14.63 4.07
N VAL A 221 17.51 -15.65 3.78
CA VAL A 221 17.86 -17.05 4.02
C VAL A 221 19.05 -17.47 3.14
N GLY A 222 19.08 -17.04 1.88
CA GLY A 222 20.23 -17.28 0.98
C GLY A 222 21.55 -16.73 1.51
N ALA A 223 21.51 -15.62 2.27
CA ALA A 223 22.68 -15.01 2.91
C ALA A 223 22.99 -15.54 4.32
N ASN A 224 22.10 -16.34 4.94
CA ASN A 224 22.20 -16.82 6.32
C ASN A 224 22.04 -18.34 6.41
N PRO A 225 23.12 -19.13 6.18
CA PRO A 225 23.08 -20.59 6.29
C PRO A 225 22.53 -21.04 7.65
N GLY A 226 21.69 -22.09 7.65
CA GLY A 226 21.04 -22.63 8.84
C GLY A 226 19.67 -22.02 9.14
N LEU A 227 19.18 -21.11 8.27
CA LEU A 227 17.80 -20.67 8.23
C LEU A 227 17.05 -21.34 7.08
N VAL A 228 15.75 -21.53 7.27
CA VAL A 228 14.84 -22.08 6.25
C VAL A 228 13.53 -21.30 6.25
N ILE A 229 12.91 -21.22 5.08
CA ILE A 229 11.54 -20.72 4.92
C ILE A 229 10.64 -21.95 5.02
N LEU A 230 9.57 -21.86 5.82
CA LEU A 230 8.58 -22.93 5.90
C LEU A 230 7.72 -22.97 4.62
N ASP A 231 7.37 -24.19 4.18
CA ASP A 231 6.49 -24.42 3.04
C ASP A 231 5.00 -24.20 3.43
N THR A 232 4.74 -23.06 4.07
CA THR A 232 3.40 -22.63 4.50
C THR A 232 3.32 -21.12 4.37
N GLU A 233 2.28 -20.66 3.68
CA GLU A 233 2.00 -19.25 3.49
C GLU A 233 1.19 -18.74 4.70
N TYR A 234 1.58 -17.59 5.25
CA TYR A 234 0.82 -16.92 6.30
C TYR A 234 -0.37 -16.17 5.69
N THR A 235 -0.13 -15.33 4.68
CA THR A 235 -1.16 -14.63 3.89
C THR A 235 -0.59 -14.15 2.55
N SER A 236 -1.47 -13.78 1.62
CA SER A 236 -1.11 -13.18 0.33
C SER A 236 -1.81 -11.83 0.17
N GLU A 237 -1.12 -10.85 -0.36
CA GLU A 237 -1.52 -9.45 -0.42
C GLU A 237 -1.08 -8.79 -1.72
N ASP A 238 -1.87 -7.82 -2.21
CA ASP A 238 -1.51 -7.01 -3.36
C ASP A 238 -0.64 -5.83 -2.96
N TYR A 239 0.46 -5.61 -3.69
CA TYR A 239 1.30 -4.41 -3.58
C TYR A 239 0.83 -3.34 -4.55
N ALA A 240 0.70 -2.11 -4.05
CA ALA A 240 0.34 -0.95 -4.83
C ALA A 240 1.11 0.30 -4.39
N ILE A 241 1.09 1.32 -5.25
CA ILE A 241 1.74 2.60 -5.00
C ILE A 241 0.83 3.44 -4.11
N GLY A 242 1.32 3.79 -2.92
CA GLY A 242 0.57 4.62 -1.99
C GLY A 242 0.81 6.12 -2.22
N MET A 243 -0.21 6.95 -1.96
CA MET A 243 -0.11 8.40 -2.04
C MET A 243 -1.09 9.10 -1.09
N ALA A 244 -0.95 10.41 -0.94
CA ALA A 244 -1.82 11.19 -0.07
C ALA A 244 -3.28 11.10 -0.50
N LYS A 245 -4.19 11.04 0.49
CA LYS A 245 -5.64 11.01 0.27
C LYS A 245 -6.10 12.26 -0.49
N GLY A 246 -6.93 12.03 -1.51
CA GLY A 246 -7.50 13.11 -2.34
C GLY A 246 -6.58 13.63 -3.44
N ASN A 247 -5.38 13.08 -3.64
CA ASN A 247 -4.51 13.43 -4.78
C ASN A 247 -4.91 12.62 -6.02
N THR A 248 -6.15 12.82 -6.49
CA THR A 248 -6.74 12.04 -7.58
C THR A 248 -6.04 12.28 -8.92
N ALA A 249 -5.57 13.49 -9.19
CA ALA A 249 -4.84 13.78 -10.43
C ALA A 249 -3.53 12.99 -10.54
N LEU A 250 -2.79 12.85 -9.43
CA LEU A 250 -1.59 12.02 -9.39
C LEU A 250 -1.95 10.53 -9.49
N LEU A 251 -3.00 10.09 -8.79
CA LEU A 251 -3.47 8.71 -8.83
C LEU A 251 -3.83 8.29 -10.27
N ASP A 252 -4.61 9.10 -10.98
CA ASP A 252 -5.02 8.83 -12.35
C ASP A 252 -3.82 8.81 -13.31
N ALA A 253 -2.87 9.74 -13.13
CA ALA A 253 -1.66 9.80 -13.93
C ALA A 253 -0.74 8.58 -13.69
N VAL A 254 -0.56 8.18 -12.43
CA VAL A 254 0.22 6.99 -12.03
C VAL A 254 -0.44 5.72 -12.56
N ASN A 255 -1.75 5.54 -12.42
CA ASN A 255 -2.46 4.37 -12.93
C ASN A 255 -2.39 4.28 -14.46
N THR A 256 -2.51 5.42 -15.17
CA THR A 256 -2.36 5.44 -16.62
C THR A 256 -0.95 5.00 -17.03
N ALA A 257 0.08 5.56 -16.41
CA ALA A 257 1.46 5.20 -16.69
C ALA A 257 1.75 3.72 -16.34
N LEU A 258 1.27 3.25 -15.18
CA LEU A 258 1.45 1.86 -14.75
C LEU A 258 0.76 0.88 -15.72
N ALA A 259 -0.47 1.15 -16.13
CA ALA A 259 -1.20 0.32 -17.09
C ALA A 259 -0.48 0.23 -18.44
N GLU A 260 0.09 1.34 -18.94
CA GLU A 260 0.90 1.33 -20.17
C GLU A 260 2.18 0.50 -20.02
N LEU A 261 2.89 0.63 -18.88
CA LEU A 261 4.12 -0.13 -18.58
C LEU A 261 3.86 -1.62 -18.39
N GLN A 262 2.70 -1.98 -17.85
CA GLN A 262 2.25 -3.38 -17.77
C GLN A 262 1.91 -3.93 -19.15
N ALA A 263 1.17 -3.16 -19.96
CA ALA A 263 0.73 -3.57 -21.28
C ALA A 263 1.90 -3.74 -22.27
N ASP A 264 2.96 -2.93 -22.17
CA ASP A 264 4.14 -3.03 -23.03
C ASP A 264 5.21 -4.00 -22.50
N GLY A 265 4.98 -4.63 -21.34
CA GLY A 265 5.86 -5.63 -20.71
C GLY A 265 7.06 -5.05 -19.96
N THR A 266 7.11 -3.74 -19.75
CA THR A 266 8.21 -3.08 -19.01
C THR A 266 8.24 -3.54 -17.55
N VAL A 267 7.08 -3.61 -16.87
CA VAL A 267 7.00 -4.10 -15.48
C VAL A 267 7.50 -5.55 -15.39
N ASP A 268 7.04 -6.42 -16.27
CA ASP A 268 7.48 -7.83 -16.31
C ASP A 268 9.00 -7.95 -16.54
N ALA A 269 9.54 -7.13 -17.43
CA ALA A 269 10.96 -7.10 -17.71
C ALA A 269 11.80 -6.60 -16.50
N ILE A 270 11.28 -5.64 -15.75
CA ILE A 270 11.90 -5.17 -14.49
C ILE A 270 11.87 -6.30 -13.46
N VAL A 271 10.70 -6.90 -13.20
CA VAL A 271 10.56 -8.00 -12.25
C VAL A 271 11.51 -9.16 -12.58
N ALA A 272 11.59 -9.56 -13.85
CA ALA A 272 12.45 -10.66 -14.30
C ALA A 272 13.97 -10.42 -14.12
N LYS A 273 14.42 -9.18 -13.90
CA LYS A 273 15.83 -8.91 -13.54
C LYS A 273 16.16 -9.38 -12.14
N TYR A 274 15.20 -9.31 -11.24
CA TYR A 274 15.37 -9.52 -9.81
C TYR A 274 14.80 -10.85 -9.32
N ILE A 275 13.63 -11.25 -9.82
CA ILE A 275 12.94 -12.49 -9.47
C ILE A 275 13.00 -13.42 -10.67
N LYS A 276 13.70 -14.55 -10.49
CA LYS A 276 13.76 -15.59 -11.53
C LYS A 276 12.53 -16.48 -11.40
N ALA A 277 11.84 -16.72 -12.51
CA ALA A 277 10.78 -17.73 -12.54
C ALA A 277 11.38 -19.09 -12.11
N GLU A 278 10.74 -19.76 -11.14
CA GLU A 278 11.10 -21.10 -10.68
C GLU A 278 10.82 -22.15 -11.75
#